data_a30fb0704a8caa41b43835d542e405b7
#
_entry.id   a30fb0704a8caa41b43835d542e405b7
#
_cell.length_a   1.000
_cell.length_b   1.000
_cell.length_c   1.000
_cell.angle_alpha   90.00
_cell.angle_beta   90.00
_cell.angle_gamma   90.00
#
_symmetry.space_group_name_H-M   'P 1'
#
loop_
_entity.id
_entity.type
_entity.pdbx_description
1 polymer ?
#
loop_
_entity_poly.entity_id
_entity_poly.type
_entity_poly.pdbx_seq_one_letter_code
_entity_poly.pdbx_strand_id
1 'polypeptide(L)'
;GQGYGTIVYSTRIAKPSLSPISLGIENVRDIATVYVNGKPAGEIVRDGEKETVVKVDASAPDTRVDIVVENLGRCNFGNVIYDKKGIIGNVVYHVNRVLYNFDVYCISYDNIPDSIFKPLDGAVVKDGHTLYKGEFYADEKGETFVSLTGFTRGNIFINGFNLGRYFACGPHKTVYLPSPLIKTGKNEIVVTDCRGGSDKKVFLTAKQELTGKGAMRSPFADTDFSDNAVKIK
;
A
#
# COMPACT_ATOMS: atom_id res chain seq x y z
N GLY A 1 6.79 -10.84 15.77
CA GLY A 1 5.64 -10.16 15.25
C GLY A 1 6.03 -9.17 14.17
N GLN A 2 5.27 -9.14 13.10
CA GLN A 2 5.47 -8.22 11.99
C GLN A 2 4.94 -6.83 12.37
N GLY A 3 5.76 -5.80 12.30
CA GLY A 3 5.41 -4.43 12.66
C GLY A 3 4.74 -3.65 11.53
N TYR A 4 5.06 -3.98 10.28
CA TYR A 4 4.52 -3.40 9.04
C TYR A 4 4.45 -4.48 7.95
N GLY A 5 3.88 -4.15 6.80
CA GLY A 5 3.66 -5.11 5.72
C GLY A 5 2.18 -5.39 5.52
N THR A 6 1.90 -6.49 4.86
CA THR A 6 0.56 -6.84 4.42
C THR A 6 0.24 -8.27 4.85
N ILE A 7 -1.01 -8.53 5.21
CA ILE A 7 -1.51 -9.88 5.47
C ILE A 7 -2.47 -10.24 4.35
N VAL A 8 -2.29 -11.43 3.76
CA VAL A 8 -3.19 -11.97 2.76
C VAL A 8 -3.94 -13.15 3.36
N TYR A 9 -5.26 -13.08 3.32
CA TYR A 9 -6.16 -14.18 3.67
C TYR A 9 -6.74 -14.73 2.38
N SER A 10 -6.42 -15.98 2.04
CA SER A 10 -6.85 -16.65 0.81
C SER A 10 -7.78 -17.79 1.13
N THR A 11 -8.91 -17.87 0.43
CA THR A 11 -9.85 -18.99 0.53
C THR A 11 -10.56 -19.22 -0.79
N ARG A 12 -11.37 -20.27 -0.84
CA ARG A 12 -12.20 -20.62 -2.00
C ARG A 12 -13.65 -20.73 -1.60
N ILE A 13 -14.50 -20.20 -2.45
CA ILE A 13 -15.95 -20.30 -2.30
C ILE A 13 -16.46 -21.27 -3.36
N ALA A 14 -17.04 -22.40 -2.92
CA ALA A 14 -17.82 -23.25 -3.79
C ALA A 14 -19.03 -22.47 -4.30
N LYS A 15 -19.48 -22.75 -5.52
CA LYS A 15 -20.59 -22.04 -6.16
C LYS A 15 -21.80 -21.95 -5.21
N PRO A 16 -22.16 -20.74 -4.75
CA PRO A 16 -23.34 -20.57 -3.92
C PRO A 16 -24.62 -20.65 -4.79
N SER A 17 -25.75 -20.84 -4.13
CA SER A 17 -27.06 -20.85 -4.81
C SER A 17 -27.43 -19.49 -5.43
N LEU A 18 -26.86 -18.40 -4.90
CA LEU A 18 -27.06 -17.04 -5.38
C LEU A 18 -25.71 -16.38 -5.65
N SER A 19 -25.56 -15.73 -6.81
CA SER A 19 -24.41 -14.89 -7.18
C SER A 19 -24.94 -13.64 -7.90
N PRO A 20 -24.36 -12.45 -7.69
CA PRO A 20 -23.23 -12.16 -6.81
C PRO A 20 -23.57 -12.26 -5.33
N ILE A 21 -22.57 -12.59 -4.51
CA ILE A 21 -22.66 -12.55 -3.06
C ILE A 21 -22.23 -11.19 -2.52
N SER A 22 -22.76 -10.80 -1.36
CA SER A 22 -22.25 -9.66 -0.58
C SER A 22 -21.28 -10.20 0.47
N LEU A 23 -20.02 -9.81 0.40
CA LEU A 23 -18.97 -10.20 1.33
C LEU A 23 -18.66 -9.05 2.27
N GLY A 24 -18.80 -9.27 3.56
CA GLY A 24 -18.48 -8.33 4.62
C GLY A 24 -17.35 -8.83 5.50
N ILE A 25 -16.62 -7.92 6.12
CA ILE A 25 -15.55 -8.22 7.07
C ILE A 25 -15.85 -7.47 8.36
N GLU A 26 -16.07 -8.22 9.44
CA GLU A 26 -16.22 -7.64 10.75
C GLU A 26 -14.84 -7.21 11.28
N ASN A 27 -14.75 -5.99 11.80
CA ASN A 27 -13.53 -5.50 12.47
C ASN A 27 -12.23 -5.68 11.67
N VAL A 28 -12.19 -5.17 10.45
CA VAL A 28 -10.91 -5.07 9.71
C VAL A 28 -9.99 -4.02 10.35
N ARG A 29 -8.69 -4.30 10.36
CA ARG A 29 -7.63 -3.43 10.91
C ARG A 29 -6.43 -3.42 9.93
N ASP A 30 -6.36 -2.49 8.92
CA ASP A 30 -7.21 -1.28 8.84
C ASP A 30 -7.94 -1.19 7.49
N ILE A 31 -7.31 -1.56 6.36
CA ILE A 31 -7.91 -1.53 5.02
C ILE A 31 -7.79 -2.93 4.40
N ALA A 32 -8.91 -3.49 3.99
CA ALA A 32 -8.96 -4.74 3.25
C ALA A 32 -9.32 -4.49 1.79
N THR A 33 -8.45 -4.89 0.87
CA THR A 33 -8.77 -4.98 -0.56
C THR A 33 -9.15 -6.42 -0.89
N VAL A 34 -10.34 -6.61 -1.42
CA VAL A 34 -10.86 -7.92 -1.81
C VAL A 34 -10.56 -8.18 -3.28
N TYR A 35 -9.97 -9.33 -3.55
CA TYR A 35 -9.70 -9.82 -4.90
C TYR A 35 -10.52 -11.05 -5.18
N VAL A 36 -11.08 -11.14 -6.37
CA VAL A 36 -11.83 -12.30 -6.87
C VAL A 36 -11.10 -12.83 -8.10
N ASN A 37 -10.61 -14.07 -8.01
CA ASN A 37 -9.82 -14.69 -9.07
C ASN A 37 -8.68 -13.78 -9.57
N GLY A 38 -8.00 -13.10 -8.63
CA GLY A 38 -6.87 -12.21 -8.88
C GLY A 38 -7.23 -10.82 -9.42
N LYS A 39 -8.51 -10.44 -9.48
CA LYS A 39 -8.96 -9.09 -9.87
C LYS A 39 -9.51 -8.35 -8.67
N PRO A 40 -9.16 -7.06 -8.46
CA PRO A 40 -9.73 -6.27 -7.37
C PRO A 40 -11.25 -6.12 -7.55
N ALA A 41 -11.99 -6.37 -6.49
CA ALA A 41 -13.45 -6.30 -6.45
C ALA A 41 -13.97 -5.14 -5.59
N GLY A 42 -13.19 -4.70 -4.61
CA GLY A 42 -13.56 -3.57 -3.75
C GLY A 42 -12.71 -3.48 -2.48
N GLU A 43 -12.98 -2.48 -1.69
CA GLU A 43 -12.28 -2.23 -0.42
C GLU A 43 -13.26 -2.09 0.74
N ILE A 44 -12.86 -2.58 1.90
CA ILE A 44 -13.52 -2.40 3.19
C ILE A 44 -12.53 -1.70 4.11
N VAL A 45 -12.93 -0.56 4.65
CA VAL A 45 -12.07 0.29 5.49
C VAL A 45 -12.59 0.24 6.92
N ARG A 46 -11.65 0.21 7.87
CA ARG A 46 -11.94 0.31 9.30
C ARG A 46 -12.78 1.54 9.60
N ASP A 47 -13.86 1.35 10.35
CA ASP A 47 -14.75 2.42 10.85
C ASP A 47 -15.19 3.41 9.73
N GLY A 48 -15.21 2.95 8.48
CA GLY A 48 -15.60 3.74 7.33
C GLY A 48 -17.11 3.94 7.28
N GLU A 49 -17.54 5.14 6.89
CA GLU A 49 -18.95 5.43 6.57
C GLU A 49 -19.43 4.76 5.27
N LYS A 50 -18.49 4.17 4.52
CA LYS A 50 -18.74 3.51 3.23
C LYS A 50 -19.09 2.04 3.43
N GLU A 51 -19.70 1.48 2.41
CA GLU A 51 -20.17 0.11 2.35
C GLU A 51 -19.25 -0.89 3.06
N THR A 52 -19.78 -1.54 4.08
CA THR A 52 -19.08 -2.58 4.83
C THR A 52 -19.07 -3.92 4.09
N VAL A 53 -19.49 -3.94 2.83
CA VAL A 53 -19.60 -5.14 2.00
C VAL A 53 -19.07 -4.91 0.58
N VAL A 54 -18.47 -5.95 0.02
CA VAL A 54 -18.01 -6.00 -1.38
C VAL A 54 -18.85 -7.01 -2.14
N LYS A 55 -19.27 -6.67 -3.35
CA LYS A 55 -19.95 -7.60 -4.25
C LYS A 55 -18.93 -8.53 -4.92
N VAL A 56 -19.12 -9.82 -4.75
CA VAL A 56 -18.24 -10.85 -5.27
C VAL A 56 -19.04 -11.72 -6.25
N ASP A 57 -18.59 -11.77 -7.50
CA ASP A 57 -19.12 -12.77 -8.46
C ASP A 57 -18.52 -14.14 -8.15
N ALA A 58 -19.33 -15.01 -7.57
CA ALA A 58 -19.02 -16.39 -7.23
C ALA A 58 -19.78 -17.39 -8.12
N SER A 59 -20.09 -17.01 -9.35
CA SER A 59 -20.82 -17.87 -10.30
C SER A 59 -19.99 -19.09 -10.76
N ALA A 60 -18.67 -19.02 -10.70
CA ALA A 60 -17.78 -20.13 -11.01
C ALA A 60 -17.88 -21.24 -9.94
N PRO A 61 -17.64 -22.51 -10.30
CA PRO A 61 -17.70 -23.64 -9.37
C PRO A 61 -16.70 -23.53 -8.20
N ASP A 62 -15.60 -22.83 -8.40
CA ASP A 62 -14.50 -22.66 -7.45
C ASP A 62 -13.94 -21.25 -7.58
N THR A 63 -14.48 -20.32 -6.79
CA THR A 63 -14.09 -18.92 -6.82
C THR A 63 -13.05 -18.63 -5.74
N ARG A 64 -11.84 -18.26 -6.15
CA ARG A 64 -10.79 -17.81 -5.23
C ARG A 64 -11.08 -16.39 -4.75
N VAL A 65 -11.03 -16.20 -3.44
CA VAL A 65 -11.12 -14.89 -2.78
C VAL A 65 -9.86 -14.67 -1.97
N ASP A 66 -9.15 -13.61 -2.31
CA ASP A 66 -7.99 -13.14 -1.55
C ASP A 66 -8.34 -11.78 -0.90
N ILE A 67 -8.12 -11.67 0.39
CA ILE A 67 -8.34 -10.43 1.16
C ILE A 67 -6.98 -9.93 1.59
N VAL A 68 -6.55 -8.83 1.00
CA VAL A 68 -5.26 -8.18 1.29
C VAL A 68 -5.48 -7.08 2.30
N VAL A 69 -4.95 -7.25 3.50
CA VAL A 69 -5.14 -6.31 4.61
C VAL A 69 -3.88 -5.49 4.84
N GLU A 70 -4.02 -4.19 4.69
CA GLU A 70 -2.99 -3.21 5.00
C GLU A 70 -3.10 -2.72 6.45
N ASN A 71 -1.96 -2.65 7.13
CA ASN A 71 -1.80 -2.08 8.45
C ASN A 71 -1.44 -0.59 8.32
N LEU A 72 -2.28 0.31 8.81
CA LEU A 72 -2.05 1.76 8.80
C LEU A 72 -1.20 2.27 9.98
N GLY A 73 -0.62 1.37 10.75
CA GLY A 73 0.13 1.70 11.97
C GLY A 73 -0.75 1.55 13.20
N ARG A 74 -0.15 1.80 14.36
CA ARG A 74 -0.83 1.70 15.66
C ARG A 74 -1.06 3.09 16.26
N CYS A 75 -2.13 3.19 17.05
CA CYS A 75 -2.34 4.37 17.87
C CYS A 75 -1.20 4.49 18.89
N ASN A 76 -0.71 5.71 19.08
CA ASN A 76 0.37 6.00 20.02
C ASN A 76 -0.14 6.40 21.42
N PHE A 77 -1.45 6.48 21.61
CA PHE A 77 -2.08 6.94 22.84
C PHE A 77 -3.45 6.30 23.09
N GLY A 78 -3.82 6.15 24.36
CA GLY A 78 -5.14 5.68 24.80
C GLY A 78 -5.29 4.16 24.83
N ASN A 79 -6.52 3.70 25.05
CA ASN A 79 -6.85 2.29 25.26
C ASN A 79 -6.64 1.41 24.01
N VAL A 80 -6.47 2.03 22.85
CA VAL A 80 -6.30 1.35 21.55
C VAL A 80 -4.83 1.16 21.15
N ILE A 81 -3.88 1.45 22.04
CA ILE A 81 -2.44 1.25 21.79
C ILE A 81 -2.10 -0.22 21.50
N TYR A 82 -2.90 -1.17 22.03
CA TYR A 82 -2.75 -2.61 21.81
C TYR A 82 -3.60 -3.14 20.64
N ASP A 83 -4.09 -2.24 19.79
CA ASP A 83 -4.93 -2.60 18.64
C ASP A 83 -4.26 -3.68 17.77
N LYS A 84 -4.90 -4.83 17.68
CA LYS A 84 -4.43 -5.94 16.84
C LYS A 84 -4.70 -5.59 15.38
N LYS A 85 -3.83 -6.08 14.49
CA LYS A 85 -3.94 -5.84 13.03
C LYS A 85 -4.38 -7.10 12.30
N GLY A 86 -4.95 -6.90 11.12
CA GLY A 86 -5.54 -7.95 10.31
C GLY A 86 -7.06 -8.00 10.42
N ILE A 87 -7.64 -9.16 10.23
CA ILE A 87 -9.08 -9.41 10.44
C ILE A 87 -9.25 -9.91 11.87
N ILE A 88 -10.01 -9.15 12.68
CA ILE A 88 -10.24 -9.45 14.10
C ILE A 88 -11.55 -10.22 14.31
N GLY A 89 -12.52 -10.03 13.42
CA GLY A 89 -13.83 -10.68 13.47
C GLY A 89 -14.01 -11.71 12.36
N ASN A 90 -15.23 -11.93 11.97
CA ASN A 90 -15.59 -12.88 10.94
C ASN A 90 -15.55 -12.24 9.54
N VAL A 91 -15.32 -13.09 8.54
CA VAL A 91 -15.64 -12.78 7.15
C VAL A 91 -16.99 -13.44 6.86
N VAL A 92 -17.96 -12.63 6.49
CA VAL A 92 -19.33 -13.11 6.27
C VAL A 92 -19.77 -12.88 4.82
N TYR A 93 -20.61 -13.75 4.31
CA TYR A 93 -21.23 -13.56 3.00
C TYR A 93 -22.73 -13.78 3.06
N HIS A 94 -23.48 -13.16 2.16
CA HIS A 94 -24.92 -12.94 2.30
C HIS A 94 -25.23 -12.25 3.63
N VAL A 95 -26.19 -12.73 4.41
CA VAL A 95 -26.61 -12.08 5.64
C VAL A 95 -25.76 -12.51 6.85
N ASN A 96 -25.43 -13.81 6.96
CA ASN A 96 -24.82 -14.34 8.20
C ASN A 96 -24.00 -15.63 8.00
N ARG A 97 -23.62 -15.98 6.77
CA ARG A 97 -22.79 -17.16 6.53
C ARG A 97 -21.32 -16.79 6.73
N VAL A 98 -20.67 -17.43 7.68
CA VAL A 98 -19.24 -17.24 7.94
C VAL A 98 -18.41 -18.01 6.92
N LEU A 99 -17.41 -17.34 6.38
CA LEU A 99 -16.41 -17.93 5.50
C LEU A 99 -15.23 -18.43 6.34
N TYR A 100 -14.82 -19.66 6.10
CA TYR A 100 -13.77 -20.37 6.86
C TYR A 100 -12.63 -20.83 5.93
N ASN A 101 -11.68 -21.55 6.51
CA ASN A 101 -10.57 -22.20 5.82
C ASN A 101 -9.70 -21.23 5.04
N PHE A 102 -9.22 -20.20 5.71
CA PHE A 102 -8.25 -19.27 5.14
C PHE A 102 -6.83 -19.79 5.27
N ASP A 103 -6.11 -19.80 4.17
CA ASP A 103 -4.65 -19.77 4.18
C ASP A 103 -4.21 -18.33 4.45
N VAL A 104 -3.30 -18.14 5.42
CA VAL A 104 -2.86 -16.80 5.85
C VAL A 104 -1.39 -16.61 5.54
N TYR A 105 -1.07 -15.56 4.78
CA TYR A 105 0.29 -15.21 4.40
C TYR A 105 0.64 -13.83 4.95
N CYS A 106 1.69 -13.77 5.79
CA CYS A 106 2.27 -12.51 6.26
C CYS A 106 3.38 -12.08 5.30
N ILE A 107 3.13 -11.04 4.52
CA ILE A 107 4.09 -10.51 3.56
C ILE A 107 4.88 -9.41 4.24
N SER A 108 6.14 -9.73 4.59
CA SER A 108 7.11 -8.73 5.04
C SER A 108 7.72 -8.02 3.84
N TYR A 109 8.00 -6.75 4.01
CA TYR A 109 8.76 -5.97 3.03
C TYR A 109 10.26 -5.90 3.37
N ASP A 110 10.70 -6.64 4.40
CA ASP A 110 12.11 -6.83 4.69
C ASP A 110 12.70 -7.81 3.65
N ASN A 111 13.83 -7.45 3.09
CA ASN A 111 14.56 -8.31 2.14
C ASN A 111 13.73 -8.74 0.91
N ILE A 112 13.12 -7.78 0.23
CA ILE A 112 12.39 -8.02 -1.03
C ILE A 112 13.38 -8.53 -2.10
N PRO A 113 13.20 -9.75 -2.63
CA PRO A 113 14.15 -10.30 -3.59
C PRO A 113 14.08 -9.58 -4.96
N ASP A 114 15.21 -9.30 -5.56
CA ASP A 114 15.28 -8.66 -6.88
C ASP A 114 14.56 -9.45 -7.97
N SER A 115 14.51 -10.77 -7.85
CA SER A 115 13.89 -11.67 -8.83
C SER A 115 12.39 -11.46 -9.04
N ILE A 116 11.69 -10.76 -8.13
CA ILE A 116 10.26 -10.47 -8.31
C ILE A 116 10.01 -9.27 -9.23
N PHE A 117 11.00 -8.40 -9.40
CA PHE A 117 10.86 -7.21 -10.25
C PHE A 117 11.07 -7.57 -11.72
N LYS A 118 10.24 -6.99 -12.58
CA LYS A 118 10.33 -7.12 -14.03
C LYS A 118 10.48 -5.74 -14.65
N PRO A 119 11.21 -5.60 -15.79
CA PRO A 119 11.26 -4.34 -16.51
C PRO A 119 9.85 -3.81 -16.83
N LEU A 120 9.67 -2.51 -16.67
CA LEU A 120 8.38 -1.86 -16.96
C LEU A 120 8.21 -1.48 -18.44
N ASP A 121 9.23 -1.68 -19.28
CA ASP A 121 9.33 -1.25 -20.67
C ASP A 121 8.07 -1.63 -21.49
N GLY A 122 7.11 -0.70 -21.61
CA GLY A 122 5.84 -0.89 -22.29
C GLY A 122 4.87 -1.90 -21.65
N ALA A 123 5.20 -2.43 -20.47
CA ALA A 123 4.35 -3.39 -19.78
C ALA A 123 3.10 -2.71 -19.19
N VAL A 124 1.95 -3.36 -19.38
CA VAL A 124 0.71 -2.97 -18.69
C VAL A 124 0.75 -3.53 -17.27
N VAL A 125 0.88 -2.65 -16.29
CA VAL A 125 0.76 -3.01 -14.88
C VAL A 125 -0.73 -3.08 -14.52
N LYS A 126 -1.18 -4.29 -14.15
CA LYS A 126 -2.57 -4.53 -13.75
C LYS A 126 -2.90 -3.78 -12.46
N ASP A 127 -4.15 -3.35 -12.31
CA ASP A 127 -4.64 -2.78 -11.06
C ASP A 127 -4.51 -3.79 -9.90
N GLY A 128 -4.14 -3.29 -8.74
CA GLY A 128 -3.94 -4.08 -7.52
C GLY A 128 -2.63 -3.75 -6.80
N HIS A 129 -2.39 -4.45 -5.69
CA HIS A 129 -1.16 -4.27 -4.91
C HIS A 129 0.08 -4.59 -5.74
N THR A 130 0.95 -3.61 -5.87
CA THR A 130 2.13 -3.65 -6.75
C THR A 130 3.35 -3.09 -6.03
N LEU A 131 4.52 -3.67 -6.31
CA LEU A 131 5.80 -3.14 -5.88
C LEU A 131 6.52 -2.54 -7.09
N TYR A 132 7.02 -1.34 -6.92
CA TYR A 132 7.84 -0.63 -7.92
C TYR A 132 9.25 -0.46 -7.39
N LYS A 133 10.24 -0.70 -8.24
CA LYS A 133 11.64 -0.50 -7.93
C LYS A 133 12.26 0.48 -8.90
N GLY A 134 13.02 1.43 -8.36
CA GLY A 134 13.74 2.42 -9.14
C GLY A 134 15.11 2.70 -8.55
N GLU A 135 15.90 3.50 -9.27
CA GLU A 135 17.25 3.90 -8.88
C GLU A 135 17.42 5.39 -9.10
N PHE A 136 18.17 6.03 -8.21
CA PHE A 136 18.60 7.40 -8.38
C PHE A 136 20.07 7.55 -7.99
N TYR A 137 20.72 8.58 -8.51
CA TYR A 137 22.12 8.89 -8.22
C TYR A 137 22.20 10.20 -7.46
N ALA A 138 23.01 10.22 -6.42
CA ALA A 138 23.31 11.42 -5.63
C ALA A 138 24.80 11.70 -5.64
N ASP A 139 25.19 12.92 -6.01
CA ASP A 139 26.58 13.33 -6.00
C ASP A 139 27.07 13.57 -4.57
N GLU A 140 26.18 14.02 -3.72
CA GLU A 140 26.41 14.24 -2.29
C GLU A 140 25.21 13.83 -1.44
N LYS A 141 25.43 13.72 -0.12
CA LYS A 141 24.37 13.47 0.85
C LYS A 141 23.71 14.79 1.25
N GLY A 142 22.40 14.85 1.16
CA GLY A 142 21.62 16.03 1.52
C GLY A 142 20.24 15.68 2.05
N GLU A 143 19.65 16.60 2.78
CA GLU A 143 18.26 16.49 3.23
C GLU A 143 17.32 16.75 2.06
N THR A 144 16.35 15.85 1.83
CA THR A 144 15.42 15.98 0.71
C THR A 144 14.05 15.38 1.06
N PHE A 145 13.14 15.46 0.13
CA PHE A 145 11.81 14.84 0.25
C PHE A 145 11.53 13.99 -0.99
N VAL A 146 10.81 12.89 -0.78
CA VAL A 146 10.28 12.04 -1.87
C VAL A 146 8.88 12.51 -2.20
N SER A 147 8.65 12.88 -3.45
CA SER A 147 7.35 13.22 -4.02
C SER A 147 6.90 12.12 -4.97
N LEU A 148 5.63 11.72 -4.88
CA LEU A 148 5.05 10.61 -5.61
C LEU A 148 3.89 11.08 -6.48
N THR A 149 3.98 10.85 -7.79
CA THR A 149 2.90 11.17 -8.75
C THR A 149 2.32 9.88 -9.33
N GLY A 150 0.99 9.80 -9.39
CA GLY A 150 0.28 8.60 -9.88
C GLY A 150 0.14 7.47 -8.86
N PHE A 151 0.79 7.57 -7.71
CA PHE A 151 0.67 6.61 -6.61
C PHE A 151 -0.53 6.94 -5.71
N THR A 152 -1.06 5.94 -5.02
CA THR A 152 -2.27 6.05 -4.18
C THR A 152 -1.95 6.03 -2.69
N ARG A 153 -1.45 4.89 -2.20
CA ARG A 153 -1.00 4.71 -0.82
C ARG A 153 -0.10 3.47 -0.70
N GLY A 154 0.81 3.52 0.23
CA GLY A 154 1.72 2.42 0.49
C GLY A 154 2.89 2.82 1.35
N ASN A 155 4.03 2.16 1.17
CA ASN A 155 5.28 2.41 1.86
C ASN A 155 6.40 2.76 0.87
N ILE A 156 7.36 3.55 1.34
CA ILE A 156 8.58 3.90 0.61
C ILE A 156 9.77 3.28 1.34
N PHE A 157 10.67 2.68 0.58
CA PHE A 157 11.92 2.13 1.09
C PHE A 157 13.08 2.77 0.33
N ILE A 158 14.09 3.23 1.05
CA ILE A 158 15.33 3.77 0.49
C ILE A 158 16.49 2.90 0.97
N ASN A 159 17.22 2.31 0.05
CA ASN A 159 18.34 1.41 0.35
C ASN A 159 17.98 0.30 1.36
N GLY A 160 16.75 -0.23 1.29
CA GLY A 160 16.20 -1.22 2.20
C GLY A 160 15.60 -0.67 3.51
N PHE A 161 15.76 0.63 3.80
CA PHE A 161 15.19 1.25 4.98
C PHE A 161 13.75 1.70 4.72
N ASN A 162 12.80 1.30 5.58
CA ASN A 162 11.41 1.74 5.50
C ASN A 162 11.29 3.21 5.93
N LEU A 163 11.14 4.10 4.95
CA LEU A 163 11.01 5.54 5.18
C LEU A 163 9.65 5.91 5.79
N GLY A 164 8.66 5.08 5.60
CA GLY A 164 7.32 5.27 6.13
C GLY A 164 6.23 5.13 5.08
N ARG A 165 5.03 5.51 5.48
CA ARG A 165 3.83 5.44 4.64
C ARG A 165 3.59 6.76 3.92
N TYR A 166 2.95 6.65 2.77
CA TYR A 166 2.44 7.78 2.02
C TYR A 166 0.95 7.58 1.68
N PHE A 167 0.25 8.68 1.51
CA PHE A 167 -1.14 8.74 1.04
C PHE A 167 -1.29 9.88 0.05
N ALA A 168 -1.83 9.60 -1.13
CA ALA A 168 -2.12 10.63 -2.13
C ALA A 168 -3.15 11.68 -1.64
N CYS A 169 -4.05 11.31 -0.74
CA CYS A 169 -4.99 12.25 -0.13
C CYS A 169 -4.33 13.19 0.91
N GLY A 170 -3.10 12.94 1.32
CA GLY A 170 -2.41 13.74 2.33
C GLY A 170 -2.65 13.24 3.75
N PRO A 171 -2.31 14.04 4.78
CA PRO A 171 -1.88 15.45 4.67
C PRO A 171 -0.47 15.67 4.10
N HIS A 172 0.43 14.69 4.20
CA HIS A 172 1.78 14.77 3.65
C HIS A 172 1.76 14.37 2.17
N LYS A 173 2.11 15.31 1.28
CA LYS A 173 2.29 15.05 -0.15
C LYS A 173 3.70 14.61 -0.50
N THR A 174 4.65 14.96 0.37
CA THR A 174 6.05 14.55 0.28
C THR A 174 6.46 13.85 1.56
N VAL A 175 7.38 12.89 1.46
CA VAL A 175 7.92 12.14 2.59
C VAL A 175 9.38 12.52 2.79
N TYR A 176 9.74 12.96 4.00
CA TYR A 176 11.09 13.37 4.33
C TYR A 176 12.09 12.22 4.18
N LEU A 177 13.19 12.50 3.48
CA LEU A 177 14.31 11.57 3.28
C LEU A 177 15.57 12.17 3.91
N PRO A 178 15.97 11.66 5.10
CA PRO A 178 17.14 12.17 5.82
C PRO A 178 18.44 11.78 5.13
N SER A 179 19.39 12.70 5.14
CA SER A 179 20.74 12.59 4.57
C SER A 179 21.48 11.27 4.91
N PRO A 180 21.44 10.73 6.14
CA PRO A 180 22.13 9.48 6.46
C PRO A 180 21.67 8.26 5.67
N LEU A 181 20.45 8.27 5.13
CA LEU A 181 19.90 7.17 4.31
C LEU A 181 20.35 7.24 2.86
N ILE A 182 20.92 8.37 2.42
CA ILE A 182 21.41 8.58 1.06
C ILE A 182 22.89 8.16 1.00
N LYS A 183 23.23 7.39 -0.03
CA LYS A 183 24.61 7.03 -0.39
C LYS A 183 25.08 7.94 -1.51
N THR A 184 26.33 8.39 -1.48
CA THR A 184 26.96 8.97 -2.67
C THR A 184 27.02 7.92 -3.77
N GLY A 185 26.62 8.30 -4.99
CA GLY A 185 26.45 7.38 -6.11
C GLY A 185 25.04 6.78 -6.18
N LYS A 186 24.96 5.52 -6.46
CA LYS A 186 23.72 4.79 -6.70
C LYS A 186 22.92 4.53 -5.43
N ASN A 187 21.64 4.89 -5.46
CA ASN A 187 20.65 4.58 -4.44
C ASN A 187 19.47 3.82 -5.03
N GLU A 188 18.86 2.98 -4.22
CA GLU A 188 17.68 2.22 -4.56
C GLU A 188 16.43 2.79 -3.88
N ILE A 189 15.32 2.83 -4.61
CA ILE A 189 14.01 3.12 -4.05
C ILE A 189 13.05 2.01 -4.41
N VAL A 190 12.32 1.51 -3.40
CA VAL A 190 11.18 0.61 -3.59
C VAL A 190 9.94 1.28 -3.04
N VAL A 191 8.86 1.24 -3.82
CA VAL A 191 7.56 1.79 -3.45
C VAL A 191 6.52 0.70 -3.56
N THR A 192 5.80 0.44 -2.48
CA THR A 192 4.59 -0.39 -2.54
C THR A 192 3.41 0.50 -2.86
N ASP A 193 2.45 0.05 -3.66
CA ASP A 193 1.21 0.77 -3.91
C ASP A 193 0.02 -0.18 -3.95
N CYS A 194 -1.11 0.25 -3.43
CA CYS A 194 -2.35 -0.54 -3.45
C CYS A 194 -3.01 -0.58 -4.83
N ARG A 195 -2.59 0.25 -5.75
CA ARG A 195 -3.09 0.34 -7.12
C ARG A 195 -1.95 0.20 -8.13
N GLY A 196 -2.13 -0.66 -9.13
CA GLY A 196 -1.25 -0.77 -10.27
C GLY A 196 -1.29 0.48 -11.16
N GLY A 197 -0.51 0.48 -12.23
CA GLY A 197 -0.42 1.54 -13.21
C GLY A 197 1.01 1.75 -13.71
N SER A 198 1.18 2.25 -14.93
CA SER A 198 2.48 2.47 -15.57
C SER A 198 2.91 3.94 -15.64
N ASP A 199 2.05 4.87 -15.23
CA ASP A 199 2.25 6.32 -15.26
C ASP A 199 2.83 6.90 -13.96
N LYS A 200 3.39 6.04 -13.11
CA LYS A 200 3.90 6.41 -11.79
C LYS A 200 5.29 7.02 -11.87
N LYS A 201 5.48 8.14 -11.16
CA LYS A 201 6.74 8.88 -11.12
C LYS A 201 7.14 9.20 -9.69
N VAL A 202 8.44 9.12 -9.44
CA VAL A 202 9.05 9.51 -8.16
C VAL A 202 10.02 10.65 -8.42
N PHE A 203 9.94 11.70 -7.60
CA PHE A 203 10.81 12.86 -7.66
C PHE A 203 11.46 13.08 -6.30
N LEU A 204 12.68 13.59 -6.30
CA LEU A 204 13.32 14.17 -5.13
C LEU A 204 13.16 15.68 -5.18
N THR A 205 12.79 16.30 -4.06
CA THR A 205 12.53 17.74 -3.97
C THR A 205 13.00 18.29 -2.64
N ALA A 206 13.47 19.53 -2.66
CA ALA A 206 13.81 20.26 -1.43
C ALA A 206 12.56 20.78 -0.67
N LYS A 207 11.38 20.71 -1.29
CA LYS A 207 10.15 21.30 -0.73
C LYS A 207 9.30 20.25 -0.02
N GLN A 208 8.99 20.53 1.24
CA GLN A 208 7.92 19.83 1.93
C GLN A 208 6.57 20.33 1.41
N GLU A 209 5.71 19.41 1.01
CA GLU A 209 4.34 19.72 0.61
C GLU A 209 3.35 19.04 1.58
N LEU A 210 2.45 19.87 2.13
CA LEU A 210 1.35 19.45 3.00
C LEU A 210 0.03 19.95 2.42
N THR A 211 -1.04 19.15 2.59
CA THR A 211 -2.41 19.60 2.30
C THR A 211 -3.06 20.17 3.54
N GLY A 212 -3.73 21.32 3.40
CA GLY A 212 -4.50 21.96 4.47
C GLY A 212 -4.08 23.40 4.78
N LYS A 213 -4.98 24.11 5.45
CA LYS A 213 -4.70 25.46 5.97
C LYS A 213 -3.75 25.31 7.17
N GLY A 214 -2.54 25.82 7.07
CA GLY A 214 -1.56 25.80 8.16
C GLY A 214 -0.29 24.98 7.89
N ALA A 215 -0.05 24.57 6.65
CA ALA A 215 1.25 24.02 6.27
C ALA A 215 2.36 25.02 6.62
N MET A 216 3.19 24.69 7.62
CA MET A 216 4.37 25.49 7.93
C MET A 216 5.34 25.41 6.75
N ARG A 217 5.84 26.56 6.30
CA ARG A 217 6.92 26.59 5.30
C ARG A 217 8.17 25.99 5.93
N SER A 218 8.75 25.01 5.27
CA SER A 218 10.09 24.52 5.64
C SER A 218 11.08 25.68 5.54
N PRO A 219 11.95 25.88 6.54
CA PRO A 219 13.02 26.89 6.45
C PRO A 219 14.05 26.61 5.35
N PHE A 220 13.97 25.42 4.69
CA PHE A 220 14.89 24.99 3.61
C PHE A 220 14.28 25.09 2.21
N ALA A 221 13.28 25.94 1.99
CA ALA A 221 12.40 25.95 0.83
C ALA A 221 13.00 26.44 -0.50
N ASP A 222 14.27 26.85 -0.56
CA ASP A 222 14.81 27.58 -1.72
C ASP A 222 15.78 26.80 -2.63
N THR A 223 15.94 25.49 -2.43
CA THR A 223 16.76 24.65 -3.30
C THR A 223 15.88 23.92 -4.30
N ASP A 224 16.05 24.21 -5.58
CA ASP A 224 15.28 23.59 -6.68
C ASP A 224 16.03 22.36 -7.18
N PHE A 225 15.48 21.16 -6.98
CA PHE A 225 15.98 19.89 -7.48
C PHE A 225 15.07 19.34 -8.58
N SER A 226 14.58 20.19 -9.47
CA SER A 226 13.53 19.88 -10.44
C SER A 226 13.88 18.80 -11.47
N ASP A 227 15.13 18.35 -11.59
CA ASP A 227 15.59 17.50 -12.71
C ASP A 227 15.83 16.02 -12.40
N ASN A 228 15.61 15.56 -11.16
CA ASN A 228 15.93 14.19 -10.77
C ASN A 228 14.72 13.26 -10.77
N ALA A 229 14.14 12.99 -11.94
CA ALA A 229 13.13 11.93 -12.07
C ALA A 229 13.76 10.53 -11.90
N VAL A 230 13.29 9.76 -10.93
CA VAL A 230 13.70 8.37 -10.73
C VAL A 230 13.08 7.50 -11.81
N LYS A 231 13.90 6.75 -12.55
CA LYS A 231 13.40 5.75 -13.49
C LYS A 231 12.89 4.54 -12.72
N ILE A 232 11.62 4.22 -12.92
CA ILE A 232 10.95 3.06 -12.31
C ILE A 232 11.06 1.88 -13.27
N LYS A 233 11.44 0.71 -12.74
CA LYS A 233 11.47 -0.57 -13.47
C LYS A 233 10.30 -1.45 -13.09
#